data_d527317c3dbae50d98dd98f94dcc5ce2
#
_entry.id   d527317c3dbae50d98dd98f94dcc5ce2
#
_cell.length_a   1.000
_cell.length_b   1.000
_cell.length_c   1.000
_cell.angle_alpha   90.00
_cell.angle_beta   90.00
_cell.angle_gamma   90.00
#
_symmetry.space_group_name_H-M   'P 1'
#
loop_
_entity.id
_entity.type
_entity.pdbx_description
1 polymer ?
#
loop_
_entity_poly.entity_id
_entity_poly.type
_entity_poly.pdbx_seq_one_letter_code
_entity_poly.pdbx_strand_id
1 'polypeptide(L)'
;MRKKLSVFVMALAGAALLAGCGSNTTTATDTATETTAEATTETTTEAAPAEDTTAEAEAPAQTTEDNGTVSTDGSTSMEKVIGALGESFMAQNDGVTFTYNPTGSGSGITAVEEGRCDIGLSSRNLKDEEVAKGLTQTVLAYDGIAIIVNPENPVADLDIDTIARIYKGEIKNWSEVGGNDAEIVLIGREAGSGTRDGFESITETEDACAYRQELTSTGDVITTVAQNPDAIGYASLASVKDSVKALSVGGVVPTEDTVKDGSYVIQRPFVLVTKDGVALSATARKFFDYITSADAAGIISEAGAVAAN
;
A
#
# COMPACT_ATOMS: atom_id res chain seq x y z
N MET A 1 -3.73 -1.62 64.53
CA MET A 1 -4.21 -0.22 64.45
C MET A 1 -4.77 -0.03 63.05
N ARG A 2 -5.95 -0.22 62.82
CA ARG A 2 -7.21 0.56 62.80
C ARG A 2 -7.06 1.89 62.08
N LYS A 3 -7.95 2.03 60.98
CA LYS A 3 -8.64 3.21 60.43
C LYS A 3 -7.96 3.78 59.17
N LYS A 4 -8.69 4.21 58.14
CA LYS A 4 -10.14 4.32 57.85
C LYS A 4 -10.37 4.42 56.32
N LEU A 5 -11.42 3.85 55.91
CA LEU A 5 -12.32 4.04 54.80
C LEU A 5 -12.66 5.51 54.53
N SER A 6 -12.71 5.96 53.26
CA SER A 6 -13.59 7.06 52.82
C SER A 6 -14.07 6.81 51.40
N VAL A 7 -15.33 6.46 51.34
CA VAL A 7 -16.21 6.46 50.17
C VAL A 7 -16.64 7.90 49.91
N PHE A 8 -16.61 8.34 48.66
CA PHE A 8 -17.38 9.50 48.20
C PHE A 8 -18.18 9.08 46.97
N VAL A 9 -19.46 8.86 47.21
CA VAL A 9 -20.54 8.79 46.22
C VAL A 9 -21.11 10.20 46.08
N MET A 10 -21.22 10.68 44.86
CA MET A 10 -22.17 11.77 44.57
C MET A 10 -22.78 11.55 43.18
N ALA A 11 -24.02 11.10 43.20
CA ALA A 11 -24.96 11.16 42.11
C ALA A 11 -25.65 12.51 42.14
N LEU A 12 -25.92 13.12 41.00
CA LEU A 12 -27.13 13.90 40.81
C LEU A 12 -27.55 13.93 39.33
N ALA A 13 -28.81 13.66 39.18
CA ALA A 13 -29.60 13.59 37.96
C ALA A 13 -30.18 14.99 37.62
N GLY A 14 -30.70 15.13 36.41
CA GLY A 14 -31.59 16.22 35.96
C GLY A 14 -31.61 16.23 34.44
N ALA A 15 -32.47 15.60 33.75
CA ALA A 15 -33.89 15.73 33.36
C ALA A 15 -34.18 17.03 32.61
N ALA A 16 -34.48 16.87 31.34
CA ALA A 16 -35.76 16.92 30.64
C ALA A 16 -36.05 18.13 29.72
N LEU A 17 -36.54 17.79 28.52
CA LEU A 17 -37.68 18.35 27.75
C LEU A 17 -37.44 19.67 26.96
N LEU A 18 -37.78 19.74 25.66
CA LEU A 18 -39.03 19.72 24.90
C LEU A 18 -38.71 19.95 23.42
N ALA A 19 -39.11 19.10 22.50
CA ALA A 19 -40.27 19.16 21.63
C ALA A 19 -40.43 20.44 20.78
N GLY A 20 -40.44 20.23 19.46
CA GLY A 20 -40.83 21.22 18.47
C GLY A 20 -41.07 20.55 17.11
N CYS A 21 -42.29 20.10 16.89
CA CYS A 21 -42.86 19.69 15.59
C CYS A 21 -42.95 20.87 14.62
N GLY A 22 -42.79 20.59 13.33
CA GLY A 22 -43.08 21.49 12.24
C GLY A 22 -43.11 20.76 10.91
N SER A 23 -44.21 20.03 10.67
CA SER A 23 -44.62 19.55 9.37
C SER A 23 -45.01 20.73 8.47
N ASN A 24 -44.62 20.72 7.20
CA ASN A 24 -45.51 21.25 6.18
C ASN A 24 -45.27 20.52 4.84
N THR A 25 -46.24 19.77 4.50
CA THR A 25 -46.59 19.19 3.21
C THR A 25 -47.22 20.25 2.34
N THR A 26 -46.83 20.43 1.10
CA THR A 26 -47.75 20.87 0.06
C THR A 26 -47.33 20.30 -1.32
N THR A 27 -48.24 19.64 -1.85
CA THR A 27 -48.61 18.92 -3.05
C THR A 27 -48.51 19.75 -4.34
N ALA A 28 -48.06 19.11 -5.38
CA ALA A 28 -48.48 19.08 -6.80
C ALA A 28 -48.98 20.36 -7.48
N THR A 29 -48.56 20.56 -8.73
CA THR A 29 -49.43 20.43 -9.92
C THR A 29 -48.63 20.68 -11.21
N ASP A 30 -48.69 19.72 -12.06
CA ASP A 30 -48.74 19.58 -13.50
C ASP A 30 -48.96 20.86 -14.32
N THR A 31 -48.24 21.05 -15.43
CA THR A 31 -48.81 21.45 -16.71
C THR A 31 -47.82 21.21 -17.84
N ALA A 32 -48.19 20.32 -18.73
CA ALA A 32 -47.65 20.11 -20.05
C ALA A 32 -48.06 21.26 -21.00
N THR A 33 -47.20 21.59 -21.93
CA THR A 33 -47.66 22.16 -23.22
C THR A 33 -46.72 21.75 -24.35
N GLU A 34 -47.23 20.94 -25.25
CA GLU A 34 -46.76 20.70 -26.61
C GLU A 34 -46.82 21.96 -27.45
N THR A 35 -45.97 22.08 -28.46
CA THR A 35 -46.33 22.54 -29.84
C THR A 35 -45.10 22.38 -30.76
N THR A 36 -45.08 21.38 -31.62
CA THR A 36 -45.28 21.33 -33.08
C THR A 36 -44.21 22.01 -33.97
N ALA A 37 -43.47 21.20 -34.66
CA ALA A 37 -43.20 20.90 -36.08
C ALA A 37 -43.18 22.05 -37.12
N GLU A 38 -42.19 22.02 -37.98
CA GLU A 38 -42.22 21.92 -39.48
C GLU A 38 -40.77 22.06 -40.00
N ALA A 39 -40.17 21.17 -40.65
CA ALA A 39 -40.23 20.57 -41.99
C ALA A 39 -39.69 21.47 -43.14
N THR A 40 -38.90 20.78 -43.96
CA THR A 40 -38.48 21.04 -45.37
C THR A 40 -37.17 21.83 -45.53
N THR A 41 -36.15 21.40 -46.32
CA THR A 41 -36.19 20.83 -47.68
C THR A 41 -34.86 20.14 -48.02
N GLU A 42 -34.92 19.06 -48.77
CA GLU A 42 -33.84 18.34 -49.43
C GLU A 42 -33.12 19.20 -50.49
N THR A 43 -31.81 18.93 -50.61
CA THR A 43 -31.19 19.02 -51.96
C THR A 43 -30.09 17.97 -52.07
N THR A 44 -30.36 17.01 -52.89
CA THR A 44 -29.50 15.97 -53.40
C THR A 44 -28.45 16.57 -54.33
N THR A 45 -27.17 16.19 -54.15
CA THR A 45 -26.23 16.17 -55.28
C THR A 45 -25.27 15.00 -55.13
N GLU A 46 -25.14 14.30 -56.17
CA GLU A 46 -24.60 13.03 -56.59
C GLU A 46 -23.05 12.92 -56.43
N ALA A 47 -22.64 11.71 -56.30
CA ALA A 47 -21.37 11.06 -56.04
C ALA A 47 -20.22 11.34 -57.01
N ALA A 48 -19.00 11.11 -56.48
CA ALA A 48 -17.96 10.28 -57.10
C ALA A 48 -16.92 9.84 -56.07
N PRO A 49 -16.26 8.69 -56.23
CA PRO A 49 -15.54 7.99 -55.16
C PRO A 49 -14.09 8.45 -55.06
N ALA A 50 -13.61 8.60 -53.88
CA ALA A 50 -12.17 8.77 -53.59
C ALA A 50 -11.72 7.78 -52.52
N GLU A 51 -10.71 7.11 -52.88
CA GLU A 51 -9.86 6.11 -52.33
C GLU A 51 -9.76 6.02 -50.79
N ASP A 52 -9.89 4.80 -50.34
CA ASP A 52 -9.58 4.26 -49.03
C ASP A 52 -8.11 4.51 -48.68
N THR A 53 -7.85 5.42 -47.74
CA THR A 53 -6.62 5.51 -46.96
C THR A 53 -7.04 5.42 -45.51
N THR A 54 -7.00 4.20 -44.98
CA THR A 54 -7.05 3.90 -43.58
C THR A 54 -5.86 4.57 -42.90
N ALA A 55 -6.02 5.79 -42.46
CA ALA A 55 -5.16 6.40 -41.45
C ALA A 55 -5.70 5.93 -40.10
N GLU A 56 -5.04 4.96 -39.53
CA GLU A 56 -5.17 4.61 -38.13
C GLU A 56 -4.87 5.87 -37.31
N ALA A 57 -5.92 6.48 -36.80
CA ALA A 57 -5.79 7.63 -35.91
C ALA A 57 -5.28 7.11 -34.57
N GLU A 58 -3.95 7.20 -34.36
CA GLU A 58 -3.39 7.20 -33.02
C GLU A 58 -4.13 8.25 -32.19
N ALA A 59 -4.83 7.80 -31.16
CA ALA A 59 -5.38 8.69 -30.15
C ALA A 59 -4.22 9.54 -29.60
N PRO A 60 -4.37 10.87 -29.44
CA PRO A 60 -3.31 11.70 -28.92
C PRO A 60 -2.97 11.22 -27.50
N ALA A 61 -1.76 10.71 -27.32
CA ALA A 61 -1.21 10.44 -26.01
C ALA A 61 -1.33 11.72 -25.18
N GLN A 62 -2.07 11.66 -24.07
CA GLN A 62 -2.12 12.77 -23.13
C GLN A 62 -0.72 12.92 -22.53
N THR A 63 0.03 13.92 -23.00
CA THR A 63 1.30 14.29 -22.39
C THR A 63 1.00 15.14 -21.17
N THR A 64 1.44 14.67 -19.99
CA THR A 64 1.47 15.52 -18.79
C THR A 64 2.49 16.63 -18.99
N GLU A 65 2.16 17.85 -18.56
CA GLU A 65 3.10 18.97 -18.62
C GLU A 65 4.34 18.65 -17.77
N ASP A 66 5.53 18.90 -18.31
CA ASP A 66 6.78 18.72 -17.59
C ASP A 66 7.03 19.94 -16.69
N ASN A 67 6.75 19.77 -15.41
CA ASN A 67 6.94 20.82 -14.39
C ASN A 67 8.21 20.63 -13.55
N GLY A 68 9.10 19.73 -13.94
CA GLY A 68 10.29 19.40 -13.18
C GLY A 68 10.02 18.63 -11.87
N THR A 69 8.83 18.07 -11.73
CA THR A 69 8.43 17.32 -10.53
C THR A 69 8.19 15.85 -10.87
N VAL A 70 8.59 14.97 -9.96
CA VAL A 70 8.21 13.55 -9.94
C VAL A 70 7.40 13.30 -8.70
N SER A 71 6.19 12.80 -8.88
CA SER A 71 5.28 12.44 -7.79
C SER A 71 5.10 10.93 -7.69
N THR A 72 5.34 10.40 -6.48
CA THR A 72 5.12 8.98 -6.17
C THR A 72 4.20 8.82 -4.97
N ASP A 73 3.37 7.78 -4.98
CA ASP A 73 2.40 7.51 -3.92
C ASP A 73 2.34 6.00 -3.67
N GLY A 74 2.18 5.56 -2.44
CA GLY A 74 1.87 4.16 -2.15
C GLY A 74 2.64 3.51 -1.01
N SER A 75 3.23 2.36 -1.28
CA SER A 75 3.78 1.43 -0.29
C SER A 75 4.71 2.06 0.73
N THR A 76 4.33 2.03 2.00
CA THR A 76 5.15 2.47 3.14
C THR A 76 6.38 1.59 3.38
N SER A 77 6.41 0.38 2.84
CA SER A 77 7.59 -0.50 2.91
C SER A 77 8.70 -0.08 1.95
N MET A 78 8.37 0.67 0.89
CA MET A 78 9.34 1.15 -0.09
C MET A 78 10.01 2.48 0.32
N GLU A 79 9.60 3.09 1.43
CA GLU A 79 10.04 4.42 1.87
C GLU A 79 11.56 4.60 1.79
N LYS A 80 12.33 3.66 2.37
CA LYS A 80 13.79 3.75 2.41
C LYS A 80 14.41 3.64 1.00
N VAL A 81 13.91 2.72 0.18
CA VAL A 81 14.40 2.49 -1.18
C VAL A 81 14.07 3.67 -2.08
N ILE A 82 12.78 4.08 -2.13
CA ILE A 82 12.36 5.14 -3.03
C ILE A 82 12.88 6.52 -2.60
N GLY A 83 13.03 6.73 -1.28
CA GLY A 83 13.64 7.94 -0.74
C GLY A 83 15.09 8.08 -1.18
N ALA A 84 15.91 7.04 -1.01
CA ALA A 84 17.31 7.04 -1.43
C ALA A 84 17.46 7.24 -2.95
N LEU A 85 16.62 6.62 -3.76
CA LEU A 85 16.59 6.79 -5.22
C LEU A 85 16.17 8.22 -5.62
N GLY A 86 15.16 8.78 -4.95
CA GLY A 86 14.69 10.14 -5.17
C GLY A 86 15.76 11.18 -4.82
N GLU A 87 16.41 11.02 -3.67
CA GLU A 87 17.52 11.89 -3.24
C GLU A 87 18.69 11.84 -4.23
N SER A 88 19.08 10.65 -4.66
CA SER A 88 20.15 10.46 -5.64
C SER A 88 19.80 11.08 -7.00
N PHE A 89 18.54 10.95 -7.44
CA PHE A 89 18.08 11.55 -8.69
C PHE A 89 18.09 13.07 -8.63
N MET A 90 17.60 13.67 -7.53
CA MET A 90 17.64 15.13 -7.34
C MET A 90 19.06 15.66 -7.30
N ALA A 91 20.00 14.94 -6.67
CA ALA A 91 21.41 15.34 -6.64
C ALA A 91 22.08 15.36 -8.02
N GLN A 92 21.55 14.62 -9.00
CA GLN A 92 22.06 14.55 -10.37
C GLN A 92 21.28 15.43 -11.36
N ASN A 93 20.17 16.06 -10.92
CA ASN A 93 19.28 16.82 -11.79
C ASN A 93 18.85 18.11 -11.10
N ASP A 94 19.57 19.19 -11.34
CA ASP A 94 19.28 20.50 -10.77
C ASP A 94 17.87 20.99 -11.12
N GLY A 95 17.17 21.51 -10.13
CA GLY A 95 15.81 22.04 -10.27
C GLY A 95 14.69 21.00 -10.29
N VAL A 96 15.01 19.70 -10.20
CA VAL A 96 13.99 18.65 -10.07
C VAL A 96 13.54 18.53 -8.63
N THR A 97 12.23 18.32 -8.44
CA THR A 97 11.60 17.99 -7.16
C THR A 97 11.06 16.57 -7.20
N PHE A 98 11.46 15.76 -6.23
CA PHE A 98 10.89 14.43 -6.01
C PHE A 98 9.96 14.46 -4.79
N THR A 99 8.78 13.86 -4.92
CA THR A 99 7.82 13.72 -3.82
C THR A 99 7.39 12.28 -3.65
N TYR A 100 7.28 11.86 -2.40
CA TYR A 100 6.76 10.55 -2.03
C TYR A 100 5.70 10.68 -0.94
N ASN A 101 4.54 10.05 -1.18
CA ASN A 101 3.41 10.04 -0.26
C ASN A 101 3.16 8.60 0.24
N PRO A 102 3.46 8.26 1.51
CA PRO A 102 3.38 6.90 2.05
C PRO A 102 1.95 6.52 2.45
N THR A 103 1.09 6.19 1.51
CA THR A 103 -0.35 5.93 1.73
C THR A 103 -0.74 4.45 1.75
N GLY A 104 0.19 3.54 1.43
CA GLY A 104 -0.06 2.10 1.27
C GLY A 104 -0.25 1.69 -0.19
N SER A 105 0.02 0.41 -0.50
CA SER A 105 0.06 -0.09 -1.89
C SER A 105 -1.25 0.10 -2.65
N GLY A 106 -2.39 -0.22 -2.04
CA GLY A 106 -3.70 -0.06 -2.68
C GLY A 106 -4.01 1.40 -3.00
N SER A 107 -3.68 2.33 -2.10
CA SER A 107 -3.86 3.76 -2.31
C SER A 107 -2.98 4.30 -3.43
N GLY A 108 -1.70 3.85 -3.50
CA GLY A 108 -0.79 4.22 -4.58
C GLY A 108 -1.24 3.72 -5.95
N ILE A 109 -1.74 2.49 -6.03
CA ILE A 109 -2.33 1.92 -7.24
C ILE A 109 -3.53 2.76 -7.70
N THR A 110 -4.44 3.11 -6.77
CA THR A 110 -5.58 3.97 -7.06
C THR A 110 -5.14 5.39 -7.46
N ALA A 111 -4.08 5.93 -6.85
CA ALA A 111 -3.56 7.24 -7.19
C ALA A 111 -3.09 7.32 -8.66
N VAL A 112 -2.43 6.28 -9.19
CA VAL A 112 -2.06 6.17 -10.60
C VAL A 112 -3.31 6.01 -11.48
N GLU A 113 -4.25 5.14 -11.09
CA GLU A 113 -5.50 4.93 -11.82
C GLU A 113 -6.24 6.25 -12.06
N GLU A 114 -6.27 7.10 -11.05
CA GLU A 114 -6.93 8.41 -11.06
C GLU A 114 -6.05 9.56 -11.60
N GLY A 115 -4.78 9.30 -11.90
CA GLY A 115 -3.84 10.32 -12.40
C GLY A 115 -3.42 11.34 -11.33
N ARG A 116 -3.42 10.96 -10.03
CA ARG A 116 -3.01 11.82 -8.91
C ARG A 116 -1.50 11.79 -8.62
N CYS A 117 -0.79 10.80 -9.15
CA CYS A 117 0.67 10.74 -9.11
C CYS A 117 1.20 10.16 -10.43
N ASP A 118 2.50 10.35 -10.68
CA ASP A 118 3.17 9.86 -11.88
C ASP A 118 3.42 8.35 -11.80
N ILE A 119 3.90 7.87 -10.64
CA ILE A 119 4.30 6.48 -10.42
C ILE A 119 3.72 6.00 -9.10
N GLY A 120 2.95 4.92 -9.15
CA GLY A 120 2.48 4.20 -7.97
C GLY A 120 3.53 3.26 -7.43
N LEU A 121 3.55 3.07 -6.12
CA LEU A 121 4.46 2.19 -5.42
C LEU A 121 3.67 1.07 -4.76
N SER A 122 3.97 -0.18 -5.12
CA SER A 122 3.32 -1.33 -4.51
C SER A 122 4.34 -2.36 -4.02
N SER A 123 4.04 -2.97 -2.90
CA SER A 123 4.82 -4.06 -2.31
C SER A 123 4.11 -5.41 -2.48
N ARG A 124 3.40 -5.55 -3.56
CA ARG A 124 2.81 -6.77 -4.14
C ARG A 124 2.62 -6.60 -5.64
N ASN A 125 2.43 -7.69 -6.34
CA ASN A 125 1.99 -7.63 -7.74
C ASN A 125 0.60 -6.97 -7.87
N LEU A 126 0.31 -6.43 -9.04
CA LEU A 126 -1.05 -6.00 -9.39
C LEU A 126 -1.99 -7.22 -9.43
N LYS A 127 -3.21 -7.00 -8.99
CA LYS A 127 -4.31 -7.97 -9.14
C LYS A 127 -4.84 -7.91 -10.58
N ASP A 128 -5.45 -9.00 -11.04
CA ASP A 128 -6.03 -9.06 -12.39
C ASP A 128 -7.02 -7.92 -12.67
N GLU A 129 -7.80 -7.53 -11.65
CA GLU A 129 -8.75 -6.41 -11.74
C GLU A 129 -8.06 -5.04 -11.90
N GLU A 130 -6.85 -4.87 -11.37
CA GLU A 130 -6.04 -3.66 -11.49
C GLU A 130 -5.39 -3.60 -12.87
N VAL A 131 -4.88 -4.74 -13.37
CA VAL A 131 -4.39 -4.87 -14.75
C VAL A 131 -5.50 -4.61 -15.76
N ALA A 132 -6.72 -5.13 -15.52
CA ALA A 132 -7.87 -4.90 -16.39
C ALA A 132 -8.29 -3.41 -16.51
N LYS A 133 -7.86 -2.57 -15.57
CA LYS A 133 -8.05 -1.11 -15.62
C LYS A 133 -6.96 -0.36 -16.40
N GLY A 134 -6.07 -1.09 -17.06
CA GLY A 134 -4.96 -0.53 -17.83
C GLY A 134 -3.79 -0.09 -16.96
N LEU A 135 -3.56 -0.74 -15.82
CA LEU A 135 -2.37 -0.51 -15.01
C LEU A 135 -1.29 -1.53 -15.37
N THR A 136 -0.06 -1.06 -15.45
CA THR A 136 1.13 -1.87 -15.75
C THR A 136 2.10 -1.80 -14.60
N GLN A 137 2.73 -2.93 -14.28
CA GLN A 137 3.76 -3.00 -13.24
C GLN A 137 5.15 -3.27 -13.82
N THR A 138 6.16 -2.67 -13.19
CA THR A 138 7.57 -2.97 -13.41
C THR A 138 8.20 -3.35 -12.07
N VAL A 139 8.83 -4.52 -11.99
CA VAL A 139 9.52 -4.95 -10.76
C VAL A 139 10.78 -4.13 -10.60
N LEU A 140 10.90 -3.42 -9.48
CA LEU A 140 12.05 -2.62 -9.08
C LEU A 140 13.05 -3.44 -8.27
N ALA A 141 12.54 -4.21 -7.31
CA ALA A 141 13.35 -4.95 -6.35
C ALA A 141 12.55 -6.10 -5.73
N TYR A 142 13.24 -6.97 -4.99
CA TYR A 142 12.63 -7.95 -4.09
C TYR A 142 12.98 -7.61 -2.64
N ASP A 143 12.03 -7.84 -1.73
CA ASP A 143 12.15 -7.53 -0.31
C ASP A 143 11.62 -8.68 0.53
N GLY A 144 12.34 -9.02 1.60
CA GLY A 144 11.86 -9.97 2.60
C GLY A 144 10.77 -9.34 3.48
N ILE A 145 9.77 -10.13 3.84
CA ILE A 145 8.84 -9.76 4.91
C ILE A 145 9.34 -10.41 6.20
N ALA A 146 10.07 -9.65 7.02
CA ALA A 146 10.61 -10.13 8.27
C ALA A 146 9.50 -10.30 9.32
N ILE A 147 9.47 -11.43 10.00
CA ILE A 147 8.68 -11.63 11.22
C ILE A 147 9.45 -10.99 12.36
N ILE A 148 8.83 -10.02 13.02
CA ILE A 148 9.50 -9.21 14.05
C ILE A 148 8.85 -9.37 15.42
N VAL A 149 9.70 -9.39 16.45
CA VAL A 149 9.30 -9.40 17.86
C VAL A 149 10.09 -8.36 18.62
N ASN A 150 9.68 -8.09 19.86
CA ASN A 150 10.48 -7.28 20.77
C ASN A 150 11.82 -7.96 21.06
N PRO A 151 12.94 -7.24 21.22
CA PRO A 151 14.25 -7.83 21.54
C PRO A 151 14.28 -8.68 22.82
N GLU A 152 13.38 -8.41 23.78
CA GLU A 152 13.27 -9.16 25.04
C GLU A 152 12.57 -10.52 24.87
N ASN A 153 11.88 -10.76 23.74
CA ASN A 153 11.24 -12.03 23.46
C ASN A 153 12.31 -13.12 23.23
N PRO A 154 12.31 -14.26 23.95
CA PRO A 154 13.35 -15.28 23.81
C PRO A 154 13.25 -16.10 22.53
N VAL A 155 12.10 -16.13 21.84
CA VAL A 155 11.92 -16.89 20.60
C VAL A 155 12.84 -16.33 19.51
N ALA A 156 13.54 -17.23 18.80
CA ALA A 156 14.52 -16.85 17.76
C ALA A 156 14.16 -17.38 16.37
N ASP A 157 13.34 -18.44 16.29
CA ASP A 157 12.96 -19.12 15.06
C ASP A 157 11.53 -19.63 15.15
N LEU A 158 10.80 -19.55 14.04
CA LEU A 158 9.47 -20.15 13.87
C LEU A 158 9.38 -20.71 12.45
N ASP A 159 8.77 -21.87 12.27
CA ASP A 159 8.42 -22.33 10.93
C ASP A 159 7.16 -21.61 10.41
N ILE A 160 6.94 -21.68 9.09
CA ILE A 160 5.86 -20.95 8.42
C ILE A 160 4.47 -21.41 8.89
N ASP A 161 4.30 -22.70 9.18
CA ASP A 161 3.04 -23.26 9.65
C ASP A 161 2.72 -22.75 11.08
N THR A 162 3.74 -22.68 11.93
CA THR A 162 3.62 -22.10 13.29
C THR A 162 3.25 -20.63 13.22
N ILE A 163 3.89 -19.85 12.32
CA ILE A 163 3.54 -18.44 12.08
C ILE A 163 2.07 -18.33 11.64
N ALA A 164 1.63 -19.14 10.68
CA ALA A 164 0.26 -19.15 10.20
C ALA A 164 -0.73 -19.45 11.34
N ARG A 165 -0.45 -20.45 12.19
CA ARG A 165 -1.29 -20.83 13.33
C ARG A 165 -1.35 -19.74 14.41
N ILE A 166 -0.25 -19.03 14.64
CA ILE A 166 -0.21 -17.86 15.52
C ILE A 166 -1.16 -16.79 14.97
N TYR A 167 -1.02 -16.42 13.69
CA TYR A 167 -1.85 -15.36 13.10
C TYR A 167 -3.32 -15.73 12.94
N LYS A 168 -3.64 -17.03 12.78
CA LYS A 168 -5.03 -17.53 12.85
C LYS A 168 -5.58 -17.58 14.30
N GLY A 169 -4.78 -17.26 15.30
CA GLY A 169 -5.18 -17.30 16.71
C GLY A 169 -5.37 -18.72 17.27
N GLU A 170 -4.78 -19.72 16.65
CA GLU A 170 -4.75 -21.11 17.15
C GLU A 170 -3.72 -21.28 18.26
N ILE A 171 -2.54 -20.65 18.12
CA ILE A 171 -1.50 -20.51 19.13
C ILE A 171 -1.64 -19.12 19.73
N LYS A 172 -1.89 -19.04 21.03
CA LYS A 172 -2.21 -17.78 21.72
C LYS A 172 -1.21 -17.39 22.79
N ASN A 173 -0.33 -18.29 23.20
CA ASN A 173 0.62 -18.06 24.27
C ASN A 173 2.04 -18.36 23.78
N TRP A 174 2.98 -17.48 24.08
CA TRP A 174 4.37 -17.64 23.68
C TRP A 174 5.01 -18.91 24.24
N SER A 175 4.55 -19.42 25.42
CA SER A 175 5.04 -20.68 25.98
C SER A 175 4.78 -21.89 25.08
N GLU A 176 3.81 -21.84 24.19
CA GLU A 176 3.52 -22.93 23.25
C GLU A 176 4.60 -23.04 22.15
N VAL A 177 5.40 -22.00 21.96
CA VAL A 177 6.46 -21.91 20.94
C VAL A 177 7.85 -21.61 21.55
N GLY A 178 8.04 -21.91 22.84
CA GLY A 178 9.32 -21.77 23.52
C GLY A 178 9.63 -20.38 24.07
N GLY A 179 8.63 -19.51 24.13
CA GLY A 179 8.71 -18.18 24.73
C GLY A 179 8.27 -18.16 26.21
N ASN A 180 8.06 -16.96 26.73
CA ASN A 180 7.55 -16.73 28.07
C ASN A 180 6.08 -17.13 28.20
N ASP A 181 5.58 -17.37 29.42
CA ASP A 181 4.16 -17.56 29.68
C ASP A 181 3.43 -16.20 29.59
N ALA A 182 3.09 -15.80 28.37
CA ALA A 182 2.41 -14.55 28.05
C ALA A 182 1.56 -14.68 26.79
N GLU A 183 0.44 -13.95 26.74
CA GLU A 183 -0.46 -13.93 25.57
C GLU A 183 0.23 -13.25 24.37
N ILE A 184 0.15 -13.85 23.19
CA ILE A 184 0.71 -13.28 21.96
C ILE A 184 -0.17 -12.11 21.48
N VAL A 185 0.44 -10.94 21.27
CA VAL A 185 -0.23 -9.75 20.74
C VAL A 185 0.06 -9.62 19.25
N LEU A 186 -0.94 -9.89 18.43
CA LEU A 186 -0.83 -9.90 16.96
C LEU A 186 -0.95 -8.48 16.40
N ILE A 187 0.14 -7.97 15.84
CA ILE A 187 0.20 -6.67 15.16
C ILE A 187 0.24 -6.92 13.66
N GLY A 188 -0.70 -6.32 12.94
CA GLY A 188 -0.79 -6.40 11.49
C GLY A 188 -0.90 -5.05 10.81
N ARG A 189 -1.22 -5.10 9.53
CA ARG A 189 -1.41 -3.96 8.68
C ARG A 189 -2.88 -3.86 8.27
N GLU A 190 -3.29 -2.65 7.91
CA GLU A 190 -4.62 -2.33 7.36
C GLU A 190 -4.90 -3.05 6.04
N ALA A 191 -6.17 -3.16 5.66
CA ALA A 191 -6.57 -3.61 4.34
C ALA A 191 -5.98 -2.71 3.25
N GLY A 192 -5.51 -3.29 2.14
CA GLY A 192 -4.83 -2.56 1.06
C GLY A 192 -3.33 -2.39 1.26
N SER A 193 -2.77 -2.85 2.39
CA SER A 193 -1.32 -2.97 2.57
C SER A 193 -0.77 -4.11 1.72
N GLY A 194 0.13 -3.80 0.78
CA GLY A 194 0.80 -4.85 0.00
C GLY A 194 1.70 -5.76 0.84
N THR A 195 2.15 -5.32 2.04
CA THR A 195 2.88 -6.17 2.98
C THR A 195 1.94 -7.19 3.62
N ARG A 196 0.72 -6.77 4.00
CA ARG A 196 -0.31 -7.67 4.46
C ARG A 196 -0.69 -8.69 3.39
N ASP A 197 -1.03 -8.20 2.19
CA ASP A 197 -1.40 -9.09 1.08
C ASP A 197 -0.30 -10.13 0.80
N GLY A 198 0.98 -9.70 0.75
CA GLY A 198 2.11 -10.62 0.54
C GLY A 198 2.33 -11.60 1.69
N PHE A 199 2.23 -11.13 2.95
CA PHE A 199 2.36 -11.97 4.13
C PHE A 199 1.24 -13.02 4.21
N GLU A 200 -0.02 -12.59 4.11
CA GLU A 200 -1.17 -13.48 4.21
C GLU A 200 -1.21 -14.51 3.08
N SER A 201 -0.83 -14.11 1.84
CA SER A 201 -0.77 -15.04 0.70
C SER A 201 0.31 -16.11 0.88
N ILE A 202 1.50 -15.75 1.37
CA ILE A 202 2.60 -16.70 1.55
C ILE A 202 2.34 -17.65 2.74
N THR A 203 1.68 -17.14 3.79
CA THR A 203 1.34 -17.94 4.99
C THR A 203 0.00 -18.65 4.88
N GLU A 204 -0.72 -18.49 3.77
CA GLU A 204 -2.06 -19.04 3.55
C GLU A 204 -3.04 -18.65 4.67
N THR A 205 -3.03 -17.35 5.00
CA THR A 205 -3.85 -16.79 6.09
C THR A 205 -4.78 -15.67 5.62
N GLU A 206 -5.04 -15.56 4.31
CA GLU A 206 -5.94 -14.55 3.75
C GLU A 206 -7.29 -14.57 4.46
N ASP A 207 -7.73 -13.39 4.90
CA ASP A 207 -8.99 -13.18 5.64
C ASP A 207 -9.14 -13.98 6.95
N ALA A 208 -8.07 -14.66 7.42
CA ALA A 208 -8.11 -15.51 8.60
C ALA A 208 -7.30 -15.00 9.79
N CYS A 209 -6.56 -13.91 9.62
CA CYS A 209 -5.72 -13.36 10.67
C CYS A 209 -6.53 -12.70 11.79
N ALA A 210 -6.22 -13.06 13.04
CA ALA A 210 -6.88 -12.56 14.25
C ALA A 210 -6.11 -11.35 14.83
N TYR A 211 -5.85 -10.32 14.03
CA TYR A 211 -5.10 -9.15 14.47
C TYR A 211 -5.71 -8.49 15.71
N ARG A 212 -4.88 -8.22 16.71
CA ARG A 212 -5.24 -7.39 17.86
C ARG A 212 -5.27 -5.92 17.49
N GLN A 213 -4.36 -5.50 16.57
CA GLN A 213 -4.25 -4.15 16.09
C GLN A 213 -3.80 -4.15 14.63
N GLU A 214 -4.46 -3.35 13.82
CA GLU A 214 -4.08 -3.09 12.43
C GLU A 214 -3.54 -1.66 12.30
N LEU A 215 -2.38 -1.50 11.68
CA LEU A 215 -1.65 -0.24 11.59
C LEU A 215 -1.46 0.20 10.14
N THR A 216 -1.35 1.51 9.92
CA THR A 216 -1.37 2.11 8.59
C THR A 216 0.01 2.22 7.94
N SER A 217 1.09 2.00 8.69
CA SER A 217 2.45 2.07 8.14
C SER A 217 3.37 0.96 8.65
N THR A 218 4.41 0.67 7.88
CA THR A 218 5.50 -0.24 8.29
C THR A 218 6.21 0.29 9.54
N GLY A 219 6.42 1.59 9.63
CA GLY A 219 7.07 2.22 10.79
C GLY A 219 6.27 2.08 12.07
N ASP A 220 4.93 2.19 11.99
CA ASP A 220 4.04 2.01 13.15
C ASP A 220 4.07 0.57 13.67
N VAL A 221 4.11 -0.44 12.78
CA VAL A 221 4.27 -1.85 13.19
C VAL A 221 5.57 -2.04 13.96
N ILE A 222 6.70 -1.57 13.41
CA ILE A 222 8.01 -1.66 14.06
C ILE A 222 7.99 -0.98 15.43
N THR A 223 7.44 0.23 15.51
CA THR A 223 7.36 1.00 16.77
C THR A 223 6.49 0.29 17.81
N THR A 224 5.34 -0.25 17.39
CA THR A 224 4.41 -0.95 18.30
C THR A 224 5.02 -2.24 18.84
N VAL A 225 5.68 -3.03 17.99
CA VAL A 225 6.39 -4.26 18.39
C VAL A 225 7.56 -3.93 19.32
N ALA A 226 8.33 -2.88 19.04
CA ALA A 226 9.44 -2.44 19.88
C ALA A 226 9.01 -2.05 21.31
N GLN A 227 7.76 -1.58 21.47
CA GLN A 227 7.22 -1.13 22.77
C GLN A 227 6.47 -2.22 23.53
N ASN A 228 6.21 -3.38 22.94
CA ASN A 228 5.44 -4.45 23.56
C ASN A 228 6.23 -5.77 23.55
N PRO A 229 6.71 -6.27 24.70
CA PRO A 229 7.46 -7.53 24.80
C PRO A 229 6.72 -8.76 24.28
N ASP A 230 5.38 -8.72 24.29
CA ASP A 230 4.54 -9.85 23.91
C ASP A 230 4.03 -9.76 22.47
N ALA A 231 4.42 -8.70 21.74
CA ALA A 231 3.99 -8.49 20.37
C ALA A 231 4.77 -9.32 19.35
N ILE A 232 4.05 -9.76 18.33
CA ILE A 232 4.60 -10.22 17.06
C ILE A 232 4.01 -9.37 15.93
N GLY A 233 4.83 -9.03 14.95
CA GLY A 233 4.44 -8.29 13.76
C GLY A 233 5.21 -8.76 12.54
N TYR A 234 4.94 -8.15 11.40
CA TYR A 234 5.71 -8.33 10.18
C TYR A 234 5.99 -6.98 9.52
N ALA A 235 7.17 -6.86 8.94
CA ALA A 235 7.62 -5.62 8.31
C ALA A 235 8.55 -5.92 7.13
N SER A 236 8.70 -4.95 6.22
CA SER A 236 9.75 -4.99 5.21
C SER A 236 11.11 -5.16 5.86
N LEU A 237 11.90 -6.11 5.37
CA LEU A 237 13.27 -6.36 5.85
C LEU A 237 14.14 -5.09 5.71
N ALA A 238 13.99 -4.37 4.59
CA ALA A 238 14.68 -3.10 4.36
C ALA A 238 14.39 -2.03 5.43
N SER A 239 13.26 -2.13 6.14
CA SER A 239 12.83 -1.19 7.18
C SER A 239 13.19 -1.64 8.61
N VAL A 240 13.61 -2.88 8.81
CA VAL A 240 13.95 -3.43 10.14
C VAL A 240 15.13 -2.66 10.74
N LYS A 241 15.02 -2.37 12.05
CA LYS A 241 16.03 -1.65 12.84
C LYS A 241 16.32 -2.43 14.12
N ASP A 242 17.41 -2.09 14.80
CA ASP A 242 17.83 -2.71 16.07
C ASP A 242 16.79 -2.60 17.22
N SER A 243 15.76 -1.77 17.05
CA SER A 243 14.66 -1.66 18.01
C SER A 243 13.75 -2.89 18.07
N VAL A 244 13.81 -3.77 17.07
CA VAL A 244 13.08 -5.03 17.03
C VAL A 244 14.02 -6.17 16.62
N LYS A 245 13.62 -7.41 16.96
CA LYS A 245 14.34 -8.62 16.57
C LYS A 245 13.60 -9.30 15.42
N ALA A 246 14.26 -9.52 14.27
CA ALA A 246 13.76 -10.37 13.23
C ALA A 246 13.99 -11.85 13.58
N LEU A 247 12.94 -12.67 13.44
CA LEU A 247 13.03 -14.10 13.65
C LEU A 247 13.56 -14.80 12.38
N SER A 248 14.28 -15.90 12.57
CA SER A 248 14.47 -16.86 11.50
C SER A 248 13.15 -17.54 11.15
N VAL A 249 13.01 -17.97 9.90
CA VAL A 249 11.85 -18.76 9.45
C VAL A 249 12.35 -20.11 8.96
N GLY A 250 12.01 -21.16 9.69
CA GLY A 250 12.47 -22.50 9.40
C GLY A 250 14.00 -22.64 9.39
N GLY A 251 14.68 -21.95 10.31
CA GLY A 251 16.13 -21.89 10.43
C GLY A 251 16.83 -20.90 9.48
N VAL A 252 16.10 -20.22 8.59
CA VAL A 252 16.67 -19.25 7.65
C VAL A 252 16.53 -17.83 8.20
N VAL A 253 17.66 -17.15 8.40
CA VAL A 253 17.69 -15.75 8.84
C VAL A 253 17.28 -14.84 7.70
N PRO A 254 16.37 -13.86 7.92
CA PRO A 254 16.01 -12.88 6.90
C PRO A 254 17.18 -11.90 6.67
N THR A 255 17.83 -12.05 5.53
CA THR A 255 18.91 -11.18 5.06
C THR A 255 18.73 -10.89 3.58
N GLU A 256 19.40 -9.87 3.06
CA GLU A 256 19.42 -9.59 1.62
C GLU A 256 19.90 -10.82 0.82
N ASP A 257 20.95 -11.50 1.30
CA ASP A 257 21.49 -12.70 0.62
C ASP A 257 20.47 -13.84 0.57
N THR A 258 19.75 -14.10 1.68
CA THR A 258 18.75 -15.19 1.73
C THR A 258 17.45 -14.83 0.99
N VAL A 259 17.15 -13.56 0.80
CA VAL A 259 16.09 -13.10 -0.12
C VAL A 259 16.56 -13.28 -1.56
N LYS A 260 17.80 -12.91 -1.88
CA LYS A 260 18.39 -12.99 -3.21
C LYS A 260 18.51 -14.42 -3.74
N ASP A 261 18.91 -15.36 -2.91
CA ASP A 261 19.05 -16.77 -3.27
C ASP A 261 17.74 -17.57 -3.17
N GLY A 262 16.66 -16.93 -2.65
CA GLY A 262 15.34 -17.52 -2.51
C GLY A 262 15.19 -18.48 -1.33
N SER A 263 16.19 -18.61 -0.44
CA SER A 263 16.10 -19.47 0.74
C SER A 263 15.17 -18.89 1.82
N TYR A 264 15.08 -17.55 1.94
CA TYR A 264 14.07 -16.93 2.78
C TYR A 264 12.73 -16.85 2.02
N VAL A 265 11.76 -17.64 2.47
CA VAL A 265 10.52 -17.90 1.72
C VAL A 265 9.50 -16.77 1.78
N ILE A 266 9.52 -15.95 2.85
CA ILE A 266 8.55 -14.84 3.02
C ILE A 266 9.11 -13.60 2.33
N GLN A 267 9.01 -13.55 1.00
CA GLN A 267 9.49 -12.45 0.18
C GLN A 267 8.49 -12.04 -0.91
N ARG A 268 8.62 -10.83 -1.41
CA ARG A 268 7.69 -10.25 -2.38
C ARG A 268 8.37 -9.20 -3.26
N PRO A 269 7.80 -8.84 -4.43
CA PRO A 269 8.32 -7.75 -5.23
C PRO A 269 7.95 -6.37 -4.65
N PHE A 270 8.84 -5.41 -4.86
CA PHE A 270 8.54 -3.99 -4.92
C PHE A 270 8.31 -3.62 -6.37
N VAL A 271 7.15 -3.08 -6.70
CA VAL A 271 6.77 -2.75 -8.06
C VAL A 271 6.44 -1.26 -8.22
N LEU A 272 6.82 -0.75 -9.36
CA LEU A 272 6.42 0.54 -9.89
C LEU A 272 5.16 0.33 -10.72
N VAL A 273 4.14 1.15 -10.51
CA VAL A 273 2.88 1.09 -11.23
C VAL A 273 2.73 2.32 -12.11
N THR A 274 2.38 2.12 -13.37
CA THR A 274 2.08 3.16 -14.35
C THR A 274 0.75 2.85 -15.04
N LYS A 275 0.20 3.81 -15.79
CA LYS A 275 -1.06 3.64 -16.52
C LYS A 275 -0.82 3.59 -18.01
N ASP A 276 -1.36 2.58 -18.68
CA ASP A 276 -1.28 2.41 -20.13
C ASP A 276 -1.95 3.59 -20.86
N GLY A 277 -1.33 4.01 -21.96
CA GLY A 277 -1.84 5.12 -22.76
C GLY A 277 -1.67 6.51 -22.13
N VAL A 278 -1.09 6.60 -20.92
CA VAL A 278 -0.75 7.87 -20.27
C VAL A 278 0.77 8.01 -20.26
N ALA A 279 1.30 8.97 -21.00
CA ALA A 279 2.73 9.24 -21.01
C ALA A 279 3.13 9.93 -19.70
N LEU A 280 4.21 9.45 -19.08
CA LEU A 280 4.87 10.19 -18.00
C LEU A 280 5.41 11.53 -18.52
N SER A 281 5.47 12.55 -17.67
CA SER A 281 6.22 13.79 -17.98
C SER A 281 7.67 13.45 -18.31
N ALA A 282 8.39 14.34 -19.00
CA ALA A 282 9.78 14.08 -19.35
C ALA A 282 10.66 13.84 -18.11
N THR A 283 10.41 14.58 -17.03
CA THR A 283 11.12 14.41 -15.75
C THR A 283 10.74 13.09 -15.07
N ALA A 284 9.46 12.73 -14.99
CA ALA A 284 9.03 11.47 -14.41
C ALA A 284 9.53 10.26 -15.22
N ARG A 285 9.56 10.36 -16.55
CA ARG A 285 10.13 9.34 -17.42
C ARG A 285 11.61 9.13 -17.16
N LYS A 286 12.37 10.23 -17.07
CA LYS A 286 13.82 10.18 -16.76
C LYS A 286 14.08 9.55 -15.39
N PHE A 287 13.25 9.85 -14.39
CA PHE A 287 13.31 9.20 -13.08
C PHE A 287 13.02 7.71 -13.18
N PHE A 288 11.93 7.32 -13.86
CA PHE A 288 11.57 5.92 -14.06
C PHE A 288 12.71 5.13 -14.73
N ASP A 289 13.29 5.66 -15.81
CA ASP A 289 14.39 5.03 -16.53
C ASP A 289 15.65 4.92 -15.65
N TYR A 290 15.93 5.92 -14.83
CA TYR A 290 17.05 5.91 -13.87
C TYR A 290 16.87 4.80 -12.82
N ILE A 291 15.73 4.75 -12.14
CA ILE A 291 15.52 3.80 -11.03
C ILE A 291 15.38 2.35 -11.49
N THR A 292 15.04 2.14 -12.76
CA THR A 292 14.97 0.78 -13.39
C THR A 292 16.27 0.39 -14.10
N SER A 293 17.28 1.27 -14.12
CA SER A 293 18.58 0.97 -14.71
C SER A 293 19.50 0.24 -13.74
N ALA A 294 20.57 -0.36 -14.27
CA ALA A 294 21.60 -1.01 -13.47
C ALA A 294 22.33 -0.03 -12.52
N ASP A 295 22.35 1.27 -12.82
CA ASP A 295 22.99 2.28 -11.99
C ASP A 295 22.30 2.46 -10.63
N ALA A 296 21.02 2.12 -10.54
CA ALA A 296 20.25 2.17 -9.30
C ALA A 296 20.48 0.97 -8.37
N ALA A 297 21.03 -0.14 -8.89
CA ALA A 297 21.13 -1.40 -8.14
C ALA A 297 21.92 -1.26 -6.82
N GLY A 298 23.02 -0.50 -6.82
CA GLY A 298 23.81 -0.25 -5.60
C GLY A 298 23.01 0.49 -4.53
N ILE A 299 22.22 1.50 -4.91
CA ILE A 299 21.39 2.28 -3.99
C ILE A 299 20.27 1.42 -3.43
N ILE A 300 19.66 0.56 -4.24
CA ILE A 300 18.60 -0.36 -3.81
C ILE A 300 19.15 -1.34 -2.77
N SER A 301 20.35 -1.91 -3.01
CA SER A 301 21.01 -2.83 -2.08
C SER A 301 21.41 -2.13 -0.77
N GLU A 302 22.01 -0.94 -0.81
CA GLU A 302 22.31 -0.14 0.38
C GLU A 302 21.06 0.23 1.19
N ALA A 303 19.92 0.34 0.52
CA ALA A 303 18.63 0.51 1.17
C ALA A 303 18.05 -0.79 1.76
N GLY A 304 18.68 -1.97 1.54
CA GLY A 304 18.35 -3.26 2.13
C GLY A 304 17.34 -4.07 1.33
N ALA A 305 17.20 -3.83 0.02
CA ALA A 305 16.38 -4.61 -0.89
C ALA A 305 17.24 -5.20 -2.02
N VAL A 306 16.78 -6.27 -2.66
CA VAL A 306 17.49 -6.95 -3.76
C VAL A 306 17.01 -6.36 -5.09
N ALA A 307 17.87 -5.67 -5.82
CA ALA A 307 17.53 -5.11 -7.13
C ALA A 307 17.08 -6.22 -8.10
N ALA A 308 16.10 -5.91 -8.96
CA ALA A 308 15.55 -6.87 -9.92
C ALA A 308 16.38 -7.00 -11.22
N ASN A 309 17.29 -6.05 -11.47
CA ASN A 309 18.14 -5.91 -12.66
C ASN A 309 19.62 -6.13 -12.37
#